data_4ae7adc75830c5957e5870fb0f8d77e5
#
_entry.id   4ae7adc75830c5957e5870fb0f8d77e5
#
_cell.length_a   1.000
_cell.length_b   1.000
_cell.length_c   1.000
_cell.angle_alpha   90.00
_cell.angle_beta   90.00
_cell.angle_gamma   90.00
#
_symmetry.space_group_name_H-M   'P 1'
#
loop_
_entity.id
_entity.type
_entity.pdbx_description
1 polymer ?
#
loop_
_entity_poly.entity_id
_entity_poly.type
_entity_poly.pdbx_seq_one_letter_code
_entity_poly.pdbx_strand_id
1 'polypeptide(L)'
;GFYYDFARKEPFTSEDLKKIEIKMSEIIDKDVKTRKEVWGREKAIAHFKKIGEKYKAEIIESIPEGEELSVYHHGDTWYDLCRGPHLSSSGKIGKAFKLTKVSGAYWRGDSNNEMLQRIYGTCWSNKEQLNLYLDRLEEAEKRDHRKLGKEMDLFHFREESPGSVFWHEKG
;
A
#
# COMPACT_ATOMS: atom_id res chain seq x y z
N GLY A 1 -0.02 -8.10 -5.50
CA GLY A 1 0.12 -7.26 -4.32
C GLY A 1 -0.84 -6.08 -4.34
N PHE A 2 -0.94 -5.38 -3.24
CA PHE A 2 -1.71 -4.15 -3.09
C PHE A 2 -0.91 -3.13 -2.30
N TYR A 3 -1.34 -1.87 -2.33
CA TYR A 3 -0.80 -0.81 -1.48
C TYR A 3 -1.89 0.20 -1.13
N TYR A 4 -1.62 0.99 -0.08
CA TYR A 4 -2.45 2.12 0.31
C TYR A 4 -1.57 3.26 0.83
N ASP A 5 -1.94 4.52 0.49
CA ASP A 5 -1.18 5.72 0.83
C ASP A 5 -1.84 6.47 1.99
N PHE A 6 -1.01 6.92 2.93
CA PHE A 6 -1.43 7.61 4.14
C PHE A 6 -0.71 8.95 4.28
N ALA A 7 -1.47 10.02 4.49
CA ALA A 7 -0.96 11.32 4.91
C ALA A 7 -0.80 11.32 6.45
N ARG A 8 0.33 10.83 6.93
CA ARG A 8 0.67 10.77 8.36
C ARG A 8 2.05 11.36 8.60
N LYS A 9 2.19 12.21 9.63
CA LYS A 9 3.48 12.83 9.97
C LYS A 9 4.47 11.83 10.59
N GLU A 10 3.98 10.98 11.50
CA GLU A 10 4.81 9.99 12.17
C GLU A 10 5.01 8.75 11.30
N PRO A 11 6.24 8.20 11.20
CA PRO A 11 6.50 6.99 10.45
C PRO A 11 5.71 5.79 11.00
N PHE A 12 5.21 4.94 10.10
CA PHE A 12 4.68 3.64 10.50
C PHE A 12 5.80 2.72 10.97
N THR A 13 5.59 2.07 12.10
CA THR A 13 6.50 1.08 12.67
C THR A 13 6.10 -0.34 12.26
N SER A 14 7.00 -1.31 12.47
CA SER A 14 6.69 -2.73 12.30
C SER A 14 5.57 -3.21 13.24
N GLU A 15 5.45 -2.57 14.41
CA GLU A 15 4.38 -2.86 15.35
C GLU A 15 3.03 -2.32 14.88
N ASP A 16 3.01 -1.14 14.25
CA ASP A 16 1.80 -0.61 13.62
C ASP A 16 1.31 -1.56 12.53
N LEU A 17 2.19 -2.11 11.68
CA LEU A 17 1.81 -3.09 10.67
C LEU A 17 1.17 -4.34 11.29
N LYS A 18 1.71 -4.85 12.39
CA LYS A 18 1.11 -5.99 13.10
C LYS A 18 -0.29 -5.67 13.63
N LYS A 19 -0.48 -4.48 14.21
CA LYS A 19 -1.79 -4.03 14.69
C LYS A 19 -2.80 -3.90 13.54
N ILE A 20 -2.36 -3.39 12.39
CA ILE A 20 -3.18 -3.30 11.18
C ILE A 20 -3.58 -4.69 10.70
N GLU A 21 -2.64 -5.66 10.63
CA GLU A 21 -2.94 -7.03 10.23
C GLU A 21 -3.96 -7.71 11.14
N ILE A 22 -3.86 -7.50 12.45
CA ILE A 22 -4.86 -7.98 13.42
C ILE A 22 -6.23 -7.38 13.10
N LYS A 23 -6.29 -6.07 12.87
CA LYS A 23 -7.53 -5.38 12.53
C LYS A 23 -8.12 -5.84 11.20
N MET A 24 -7.28 -6.06 10.19
CA MET A 24 -7.70 -6.65 8.92
C MET A 24 -8.33 -8.03 9.13
N SER A 25 -7.70 -8.88 9.95
CA SER A 25 -8.24 -10.21 10.28
C SER A 25 -9.60 -10.14 10.97
N GLU A 26 -9.79 -9.21 11.90
CA GLU A 26 -11.09 -8.99 12.56
C GLU A 26 -12.19 -8.56 11.56
N ILE A 27 -11.84 -7.71 10.58
CA ILE A 27 -12.79 -7.27 9.54
C ILE A 27 -13.14 -8.43 8.60
N ILE A 28 -12.18 -9.29 8.27
CA ILE A 28 -12.41 -10.49 7.47
C ILE A 28 -13.36 -11.45 8.22
N ASP A 29 -13.14 -11.65 9.52
CA ASP A 29 -13.99 -12.54 10.36
C ASP A 29 -15.44 -12.04 10.47
N LYS A 30 -15.65 -10.73 10.41
CA LYS A 30 -16.99 -10.14 10.42
C LYS A 30 -17.78 -10.39 9.14
N ASP A 31 -17.11 -10.79 8.06
CA ASP A 31 -17.71 -11.05 6.74
C ASP A 31 -18.66 -9.94 6.26
N VAL A 32 -18.18 -8.70 6.36
CA VAL A 32 -18.97 -7.51 6.06
C VAL A 32 -19.28 -7.44 4.57
N LYS A 33 -20.56 -7.27 4.22
CA LYS A 33 -21.01 -7.16 2.83
C LYS A 33 -20.50 -5.89 2.15
N THR A 34 -20.14 -6.03 0.90
CA THR A 34 -19.74 -4.93 0.02
C THR A 34 -20.90 -4.49 -0.85
N ARG A 35 -21.12 -3.18 -0.97
CA ARG A 35 -22.15 -2.59 -1.83
C ARG A 35 -21.53 -1.47 -2.66
N LYS A 36 -21.75 -1.52 -3.99
CA LYS A 36 -21.40 -0.44 -4.90
C LYS A 36 -22.51 0.59 -4.95
N GLU A 37 -22.15 1.87 -4.93
CA GLU A 37 -23.02 3.01 -5.15
C GLU A 37 -22.38 3.95 -6.17
N VAL A 38 -23.19 4.51 -7.06
CA VAL A 38 -22.73 5.51 -8.04
C VAL A 38 -23.07 6.90 -7.52
N TRP A 39 -22.09 7.77 -7.45
CA TRP A 39 -22.26 9.14 -6.98
C TRP A 39 -22.09 10.15 -8.11
N GLY A 40 -22.88 11.23 -8.07
CA GLY A 40 -22.65 12.40 -8.93
C GLY A 40 -21.34 13.09 -8.54
N ARG A 41 -20.60 13.59 -9.52
CA ARG A 41 -19.28 14.24 -9.36
C ARG A 41 -19.29 15.34 -8.31
N GLU A 42 -20.20 16.32 -8.43
CA GLU A 42 -20.28 17.46 -7.51
C GLU A 42 -20.55 17.01 -6.07
N LYS A 43 -21.48 16.06 -5.89
CA LYS A 43 -21.78 15.46 -4.58
C LYS A 43 -20.55 14.80 -3.99
N ALA A 44 -19.81 14.04 -4.78
CA ALA A 44 -18.62 13.31 -4.34
C ALA A 44 -17.50 14.28 -3.93
N ILE A 45 -17.19 15.28 -4.75
CA ILE A 45 -16.17 16.29 -4.45
C ILE A 45 -16.52 17.05 -3.15
N ALA A 46 -17.76 17.56 -3.05
CA ALA A 46 -18.20 18.28 -1.86
C ALA A 46 -18.12 17.40 -0.60
N HIS A 47 -18.49 16.14 -0.72
CA HIS A 47 -18.47 15.20 0.39
C HIS A 47 -17.04 14.91 0.87
N PHE A 48 -16.12 14.54 -0.03
CA PHE A 48 -14.74 14.22 0.33
C PHE A 48 -13.97 15.44 0.85
N LYS A 49 -14.23 16.64 0.32
CA LYS A 49 -13.71 17.91 0.88
C LYS A 49 -14.21 18.14 2.30
N LYS A 50 -15.51 17.91 2.57
CA LYS A 50 -16.13 18.11 3.89
C LYS A 50 -15.53 17.20 4.97
N ILE A 51 -15.19 15.97 4.63
CA ILE A 51 -14.58 15.00 5.58
C ILE A 51 -13.05 15.10 5.63
N GLY A 52 -12.43 16.06 4.93
CA GLY A 52 -10.99 16.29 4.96
C GLY A 52 -10.15 15.41 4.04
N GLU A 53 -10.79 14.61 3.18
CA GLU A 53 -10.15 13.72 2.21
C GLU A 53 -9.76 14.46 0.93
N LYS A 54 -8.82 15.41 1.04
CA LYS A 54 -8.40 16.30 -0.05
C LYS A 54 -7.91 15.54 -1.29
N TYR A 55 -7.14 14.48 -1.10
CA TYR A 55 -6.59 13.69 -2.21
C TYR A 55 -7.67 12.97 -3.00
N LYS A 56 -8.71 12.46 -2.34
CA LYS A 56 -9.86 11.84 -3.01
C LYS A 56 -10.64 12.86 -3.83
N ALA A 57 -10.82 14.06 -3.30
CA ALA A 57 -11.45 15.14 -4.05
C ALA A 57 -10.65 15.51 -5.31
N GLU A 58 -9.32 15.63 -5.22
CA GLU A 58 -8.44 15.90 -6.36
C GLU A 58 -8.47 14.77 -7.41
N ILE A 59 -8.52 13.50 -6.96
CA ILE A 59 -8.66 12.35 -7.87
C ILE A 59 -9.97 12.48 -8.66
N ILE A 60 -11.08 12.79 -7.99
CA ILE A 60 -12.39 12.94 -8.64
C ILE A 60 -12.35 14.08 -9.65
N GLU A 61 -11.73 15.21 -9.32
CA GLU A 61 -11.58 16.36 -10.23
C GLU A 61 -10.79 15.99 -11.50
N SER A 62 -9.84 15.06 -11.40
CA SER A 62 -9.02 14.60 -12.52
C SER A 62 -9.67 13.50 -13.39
N ILE A 63 -10.76 12.89 -12.94
CA ILE A 63 -11.48 11.88 -13.74
C ILE A 63 -12.20 12.59 -14.89
N PRO A 64 -12.13 12.10 -16.14
CA PRO A 64 -12.83 12.71 -17.27
C PRO A 64 -14.34 12.85 -17.06
N GLU A 65 -14.94 13.87 -17.69
CA GLU A 65 -16.40 14.02 -17.66
C GLU A 65 -17.08 12.84 -18.33
N GLY A 66 -18.20 12.40 -17.75
CA GLY A 66 -18.98 11.27 -18.27
C GLY A 66 -18.53 9.89 -17.75
N GLU A 67 -17.37 9.79 -17.05
CA GLU A 67 -17.00 8.56 -16.35
C GLU A 67 -17.82 8.36 -15.07
N GLU A 68 -18.21 7.12 -14.82
CA GLU A 68 -18.93 6.74 -13.61
C GLU A 68 -18.05 6.84 -12.37
N LEU A 69 -18.53 7.51 -11.34
CA LEU A 69 -17.89 7.58 -10.04
C LEU A 69 -18.52 6.56 -9.10
N SER A 70 -17.80 5.50 -8.82
CA SER A 70 -18.27 4.46 -7.91
C SER A 70 -17.63 4.57 -6.53
N VAL A 71 -18.47 4.38 -5.51
CA VAL A 71 -18.11 4.31 -4.10
C VAL A 71 -18.47 2.92 -3.60
N TYR A 72 -17.53 2.25 -2.98
CA TYR A 72 -17.75 0.92 -2.40
C TYR A 72 -17.90 1.04 -0.90
N HIS A 73 -19.05 0.61 -0.41
CA HIS A 73 -19.36 0.52 1.02
C HIS A 73 -19.00 -0.87 1.54
N HIS A 74 -18.36 -0.90 2.69
CA HIS A 74 -18.08 -2.12 3.45
C HIS A 74 -18.88 -2.07 4.76
N GLY A 75 -20.03 -2.72 4.78
CA GLY A 75 -21.05 -2.54 5.81
C GLY A 75 -21.60 -1.12 5.81
N ASP A 76 -22.03 -0.67 6.99
CA ASP A 76 -22.67 0.64 7.16
C ASP A 76 -21.70 1.73 7.66
N THR A 77 -20.47 1.36 8.01
CA THR A 77 -19.56 2.23 8.73
C THR A 77 -18.40 2.77 7.89
N TRP A 78 -18.06 2.12 6.78
CA TRP A 78 -16.92 2.51 5.98
C TRP A 78 -17.19 2.43 4.47
N TYR A 79 -16.67 3.36 3.74
CA TYR A 79 -16.75 3.42 2.27
C TYR A 79 -15.55 4.17 1.69
N ASP A 80 -15.25 3.87 0.43
CA ASP A 80 -14.20 4.56 -0.30
C ASP A 80 -14.48 4.64 -1.79
N LEU A 81 -13.83 5.61 -2.46
CA LEU A 81 -13.84 5.77 -3.90
C LEU A 81 -13.01 4.65 -4.52
N CYS A 82 -13.61 3.87 -5.42
CA CYS A 82 -12.91 2.83 -6.16
C CYS A 82 -13.62 2.47 -7.46
N ARG A 83 -12.84 2.17 -8.50
CA ARG A 83 -13.37 1.63 -9.76
C ARG A 83 -13.92 0.20 -9.60
N GLY A 84 -13.36 -0.54 -8.66
CA GLY A 84 -13.68 -1.95 -8.48
C GLY A 84 -13.08 -2.86 -9.56
N PRO A 85 -13.60 -4.08 -9.69
CA PRO A 85 -14.61 -4.69 -8.83
C PRO A 85 -14.08 -4.99 -7.44
N HIS A 86 -14.98 -5.08 -6.45
CA HIS A 86 -14.68 -5.58 -5.11
C HIS A 86 -15.30 -6.97 -4.91
N LEU A 87 -14.73 -7.73 -3.97
CA LEU A 87 -15.35 -8.95 -3.46
C LEU A 87 -16.70 -8.63 -2.83
N SER A 88 -17.65 -9.55 -2.88
CA SER A 88 -19.00 -9.34 -2.36
C SER A 88 -19.06 -9.23 -0.83
N SER A 89 -18.02 -9.70 -0.13
CA SER A 89 -17.86 -9.51 1.31
C SER A 89 -16.40 -9.63 1.73
N SER A 90 -16.06 -9.08 2.91
CA SER A 90 -14.70 -9.10 3.46
C SER A 90 -14.22 -10.51 3.80
N GLY A 91 -15.10 -11.43 4.17
CA GLY A 91 -14.75 -12.81 4.47
C GLY A 91 -14.16 -13.57 3.30
N LYS A 92 -14.50 -13.18 2.07
CA LYS A 92 -13.96 -13.81 0.85
C LYS A 92 -12.49 -13.50 0.57
N ILE A 93 -11.91 -12.52 1.25
CA ILE A 93 -10.47 -12.21 1.16
C ILE A 93 -9.65 -13.39 1.69
N GLY A 94 -10.14 -14.08 2.73
CA GLY A 94 -9.39 -15.09 3.46
C GLY A 94 -8.27 -14.48 4.30
N LYS A 95 -7.48 -15.35 4.95
CA LYS A 95 -6.40 -14.92 5.88
C LYS A 95 -4.99 -15.15 5.34
N ALA A 96 -4.87 -15.42 4.05
CA ALA A 96 -3.57 -15.57 3.39
C ALA A 96 -3.07 -14.23 2.86
N PHE A 97 -2.91 -13.25 3.73
CA PHE A 97 -2.38 -11.92 3.42
C PHE A 97 -1.22 -11.55 4.36
N LYS A 98 -0.39 -10.61 3.92
CA LYS A 98 0.73 -10.06 4.70
C LYS A 98 0.99 -8.62 4.30
N LEU A 99 1.22 -7.73 5.27
CA LEU A 99 1.81 -6.43 5.02
C LEU A 99 3.32 -6.58 4.96
N THR A 100 3.94 -6.12 3.88
CA THR A 100 5.34 -6.44 3.59
C THR A 100 6.30 -5.33 3.93
N LYS A 101 5.97 -4.08 3.60
CA LYS A 101 6.84 -2.93 3.84
C LYS A 101 6.10 -1.61 3.86
N VAL A 102 6.77 -0.60 4.40
CA VAL A 102 6.40 0.81 4.28
C VAL A 102 7.47 1.53 3.48
N SER A 103 7.08 2.44 2.60
CA SER A 103 8.00 3.35 1.93
C SER A 103 7.36 4.73 1.75
N GLY A 104 8.20 5.76 1.53
CA GLY A 104 7.71 7.06 1.09
C GLY A 104 7.24 7.01 -0.36
N ALA A 105 6.19 7.77 -0.67
CA ALA A 105 5.69 7.97 -2.02
C ALA A 105 5.17 9.39 -2.16
N TYR A 106 5.73 10.16 -3.10
CA TYR A 106 5.23 11.50 -3.38
C TYR A 106 3.86 11.42 -4.04
N TRP A 107 2.95 12.31 -3.62
CA TRP A 107 1.66 12.44 -4.28
C TRP A 107 1.83 12.68 -5.77
N ARG A 108 1.15 11.88 -6.61
CA ARG A 108 1.26 11.86 -8.07
C ARG A 108 2.69 11.67 -8.61
N GLY A 109 3.60 11.14 -7.81
CA GLY A 109 4.99 10.90 -8.21
C GLY A 109 5.84 12.17 -8.37
N ASP A 110 5.35 13.33 -7.97
CA ASP A 110 6.05 14.60 -8.05
C ASP A 110 6.71 14.94 -6.72
N SER A 111 8.03 15.11 -6.72
CA SER A 111 8.82 15.44 -5.51
C SER A 111 8.50 16.81 -4.90
N ASN A 112 7.81 17.68 -5.63
CA ASN A 112 7.32 18.95 -5.09
C ASN A 112 6.04 18.79 -4.25
N ASN A 113 5.37 17.66 -4.37
CA ASN A 113 4.17 17.35 -3.61
C ASN A 113 4.50 16.71 -2.26
N GLU A 114 3.48 16.61 -1.40
CA GLU A 114 3.59 15.98 -0.09
C GLU A 114 4.04 14.52 -0.23
N MET A 115 5.00 14.12 0.61
CA MET A 115 5.40 12.72 0.73
C MET A 115 4.39 11.99 1.62
N LEU A 116 3.76 10.97 1.06
CA LEU A 116 2.86 10.06 1.75
C LEU A 116 3.62 8.81 2.20
N GLN A 117 3.06 8.10 3.16
CA GLN A 117 3.56 6.79 3.56
C GLN A 117 2.74 5.70 2.89
N ARG A 118 3.41 4.87 2.09
CA ARG A 118 2.79 3.77 1.36
C ARG A 118 3.04 2.45 2.06
N ILE A 119 1.96 1.82 2.51
CA ILE A 119 2.00 0.46 3.05
C ILE A 119 1.73 -0.50 1.90
N TYR A 120 2.63 -1.47 1.71
CA TYR A 120 2.49 -2.56 0.76
C TYR A 120 2.03 -3.83 1.44
N GLY A 121 1.22 -4.59 0.72
CA GLY A 121 0.79 -5.90 1.16
C GLY A 121 0.60 -6.87 0.01
N THR A 122 0.40 -8.12 0.36
CA THR A 122 0.10 -9.20 -0.56
C THR A 122 -1.02 -10.08 -0.01
N CYS A 123 -1.81 -10.65 -0.92
CA CYS A 123 -2.90 -11.55 -0.57
C CYS A 123 -2.92 -12.71 -1.58
N TRP A 124 -3.15 -13.92 -1.08
CA TRP A 124 -3.08 -15.16 -1.84
C TRP A 124 -4.30 -16.03 -1.57
N SER A 125 -4.53 -17.02 -2.42
CA SER A 125 -5.68 -17.92 -2.28
C SER A 125 -5.60 -18.81 -1.04
N ASN A 126 -4.38 -19.13 -0.58
CA ASN A 126 -4.13 -19.94 0.61
C ASN A 126 -2.78 -19.58 1.26
N LYS A 127 -2.59 -20.07 2.48
CA LYS A 127 -1.36 -19.82 3.26
C LYS A 127 -0.10 -20.42 2.64
N GLU A 128 -0.21 -21.52 1.94
CA GLU A 128 0.92 -22.18 1.30
C GLU A 128 1.53 -21.29 0.20
N GLN A 129 0.69 -20.72 -0.66
CA GLN A 129 1.12 -19.76 -1.66
C GLN A 129 1.72 -18.50 -1.05
N LEU A 130 1.13 -17.99 0.03
CA LEU A 130 1.66 -16.84 0.77
C LEU A 130 3.06 -17.15 1.30
N ASN A 131 3.25 -18.29 1.97
CA ASN A 131 4.53 -18.66 2.53
C ASN A 131 5.60 -18.82 1.43
N LEU A 132 5.26 -19.49 0.33
CA LEU A 132 6.16 -19.62 -0.81
C LEU A 132 6.61 -18.26 -1.38
N TYR A 133 5.72 -17.29 -1.40
CA TYR A 133 6.06 -15.93 -1.83
C TYR A 133 6.97 -15.23 -0.83
N LEU A 134 6.68 -15.32 0.47
CA LEU A 134 7.50 -14.71 1.52
C LEU A 134 8.92 -15.33 1.57
N ASP A 135 9.04 -16.65 1.42
CA ASP A 135 10.33 -17.33 1.34
C ASP A 135 11.17 -16.82 0.15
N ARG A 136 10.53 -16.62 -1.01
CA ARG A 136 11.21 -16.03 -2.18
C ARG A 136 11.68 -14.60 -1.94
N LEU A 137 10.89 -13.78 -1.23
CA LEU A 137 11.31 -12.43 -0.86
C LEU A 137 12.52 -12.45 0.08
N GLU A 138 12.50 -13.32 1.10
CA GLU A 138 13.61 -13.47 2.03
C GLU A 138 14.89 -13.97 1.33
N GLU A 139 14.75 -14.93 0.41
CA GLU A 139 15.88 -15.38 -0.40
C GLU A 139 16.44 -14.27 -1.30
N ALA A 140 15.56 -13.44 -1.90
CA ALA A 140 15.98 -12.31 -2.72
C ALA A 140 16.74 -11.27 -1.89
N GLU A 141 16.29 -10.97 -0.67
CA GLU A 141 17.00 -10.09 0.26
C GLU A 141 18.38 -10.65 0.67
N LYS A 142 18.47 -11.97 0.91
CA LYS A 142 19.76 -12.64 1.20
C LYS A 142 20.74 -12.57 0.02
N ARG A 143 20.22 -12.52 -1.21
CA ARG A 143 21.01 -12.43 -2.45
C ARG A 143 21.26 -11.00 -2.90
N ASP A 144 20.84 -9.98 -2.16
CA ASP A 144 21.12 -8.59 -2.50
C ASP A 144 22.64 -8.36 -2.52
N HIS A 145 23.16 -8.08 -3.72
CA HIS A 145 24.61 -7.86 -3.95
C HIS A 145 25.17 -6.73 -3.08
N ARG A 146 24.35 -5.73 -2.74
CA ARG A 146 24.77 -4.63 -1.87
C ARG A 146 25.04 -5.09 -0.45
N LYS A 147 24.17 -6.00 0.05
CA LYS A 147 24.33 -6.60 1.39
C LYS A 147 25.50 -7.54 1.42
N LEU A 148 25.57 -8.49 0.46
CA LEU A 148 26.66 -9.44 0.34
C LEU A 148 28.00 -8.74 0.14
N GLY A 149 28.08 -7.72 -0.72
CA GLY A 149 29.28 -6.97 -0.94
C GLY A 149 29.81 -6.24 0.31
N LYS A 150 28.92 -5.72 1.16
CA LYS A 150 29.28 -5.16 2.47
C LYS A 150 29.76 -6.23 3.46
N GLU A 151 29.01 -7.34 3.58
CA GLU A 151 29.37 -8.44 4.48
C GLU A 151 30.70 -9.10 4.11
N MET A 152 30.99 -9.19 2.81
CA MET A 152 32.25 -9.74 2.28
C MET A 152 33.38 -8.73 2.19
N ASP A 153 33.13 -7.47 2.55
CA ASP A 153 34.10 -6.37 2.46
C ASP A 153 34.66 -6.18 1.04
N LEU A 154 33.79 -6.30 0.03
CA LEU A 154 34.18 -6.16 -1.38
C LEU A 154 34.13 -4.72 -1.87
N PHE A 155 33.20 -3.93 -1.36
CA PHE A 155 33.01 -2.52 -1.76
C PHE A 155 32.26 -1.71 -0.70
N HIS A 156 32.31 -0.39 -0.84
CA HIS A 156 31.48 0.54 -0.07
C HIS A 156 30.88 1.63 -0.97
N PHE A 157 29.83 2.28 -0.47
CA PHE A 157 29.26 3.51 -1.04
C PHE A 157 29.57 4.69 -0.13
N ARG A 158 29.78 5.86 -0.70
CA ARG A 158 29.92 7.12 0.02
C ARG A 158 28.65 7.95 -0.09
N GLU A 159 28.29 8.69 0.96
CA GLU A 159 27.11 9.56 0.96
C GLU A 159 27.21 10.67 -0.09
N GLU A 160 28.43 11.17 -0.33
CA GLU A 160 28.71 12.23 -1.32
C GLU A 160 28.60 11.73 -2.77
N SER A 161 28.61 10.42 -2.99
CA SER A 161 28.53 9.81 -4.33
C SER A 161 27.75 8.48 -4.30
N PRO A 162 26.42 8.53 -4.05
CA PRO A 162 25.63 7.33 -3.80
C PRO A 162 25.48 6.38 -5.00
N GLY A 163 25.79 6.86 -6.20
CA GLY A 163 25.81 6.06 -7.44
C GLY A 163 27.13 5.38 -7.75
N SER A 164 28.21 5.68 -7.01
CA SER A 164 29.54 5.15 -7.28
C SER A 164 29.92 4.04 -6.31
N VAL A 165 30.43 2.94 -6.84
CA VAL A 165 30.94 1.80 -6.09
C VAL A 165 32.45 1.96 -5.93
N PHE A 166 32.94 1.94 -4.69
CA PHE A 166 34.36 1.95 -4.36
C PHE A 166 34.78 0.54 -3.98
N TRP A 167 35.55 -0.10 -4.86
CA TRP A 167 35.99 -1.47 -4.70
C TRP A 167 37.14 -1.55 -3.70
N HIS A 168 37.15 -2.60 -2.87
CA HIS A 168 38.27 -2.97 -2.01
C HIS A 168 39.20 -3.95 -2.73
N GLU A 169 40.38 -4.24 -2.14
CA GLU A 169 41.33 -5.19 -2.73
C GLU A 169 40.80 -6.59 -2.97
N LYS A 170 39.75 -6.97 -2.25
CA LYS A 170 39.06 -8.27 -2.38
C LYS A 170 37.92 -8.28 -3.39
N GLY A 171 37.58 -7.12 -3.93
CA GLY A 171 36.41 -6.93 -4.80
C GLY A 171 36.69 -6.90 -6.31
#